data_9cf151842fb60f0dde1e602d18b494a1
#
_entry.id   9cf151842fb60f0dde1e602d18b494a1
#
_cell.length_a   1.000
_cell.length_b   1.000
_cell.length_c   1.000
_cell.angle_alpha   90.00
_cell.angle_beta   90.00
_cell.angle_gamma   90.00
#
_symmetry.space_group_name_H-M   'P 1'
#
loop_
_entity.id
_entity.type
_entity.pdbx_description
1 polymer ?
#
loop_
_entity_poly.entity_id
_entity_poly.type
_entity_poly.pdbx_seq_one_letter_code
_entity_poly.pdbx_strand_id
1 'polypeptide(L)'
;QIIVLEDDLILSQNFLVFMSNALQHYSNDERVFQISGFSYDAPTFSSSNNAFFMPFTTTWGWGTWSRAWKAYDPLAKDWQVLSNDIALRKKFNLDGVYDYASMLEDQMINNIDSWGIRWYWSVFKKNGIVLFPPKSMVRNIGMDGTGAHGRGIFTNFSSQIETNSSKIPYFPSKKNVNKKYFSLVKKVIWKQNGGYSQRMLKSFFNTSKRIIKLLKKGN
;
A
#
# COMPACT_ATOMS: atom_id res chain seq x y z
N GLN A 1 10.29 13.28 -12.78
CA GLN A 1 10.22 12.11 -11.91
C GLN A 1 10.86 12.43 -10.56
N ILE A 2 10.39 11.75 -9.52
CA ILE A 2 10.85 11.94 -8.14
C ILE A 2 10.92 10.57 -7.45
N ILE A 3 11.88 10.40 -6.54
CA ILE A 3 11.94 9.31 -5.57
C ILE A 3 11.70 9.94 -4.20
N VAL A 4 10.80 9.36 -3.42
CA VAL A 4 10.39 9.82 -2.09
C VAL A 4 10.85 8.81 -1.07
N LEU A 5 11.53 9.29 -0.04
CA LEU A 5 12.06 8.51 1.08
C LEU A 5 11.60 9.14 2.39
N GLU A 6 11.27 8.31 3.35
CA GLU A 6 11.08 8.68 4.75
C GLU A 6 12.42 8.52 5.50
N ASP A 7 12.64 9.26 6.56
CA ASP A 7 13.91 9.33 7.31
C ASP A 7 14.21 8.05 8.13
N ASP A 8 13.20 7.21 8.32
CA ASP A 8 13.26 5.93 9.02
C ASP A 8 13.46 4.72 8.10
N LEU A 9 13.87 4.94 6.83
CA LEU A 9 14.10 3.87 5.87
C LEU A 9 15.57 3.51 5.73
N ILE A 10 15.88 2.22 5.86
CA ILE A 10 17.15 1.64 5.41
C ILE A 10 16.97 1.11 3.98
N LEU A 11 17.91 1.46 3.10
CA LEU A 11 17.87 1.12 1.69
C LEU A 11 18.85 -0.02 1.35
N SER A 12 18.45 -0.89 0.42
CA SER A 12 19.41 -1.81 -0.22
C SER A 12 20.38 -1.08 -1.14
N GLN A 13 21.55 -1.64 -1.38
CA GLN A 13 22.58 -1.03 -2.27
C GLN A 13 22.05 -0.70 -3.67
N ASN A 14 21.16 -1.52 -4.20
CA ASN A 14 20.63 -1.37 -5.56
C ASN A 14 19.31 -0.58 -5.63
N PHE A 15 18.84 -0.04 -4.50
CA PHE A 15 17.56 0.69 -4.45
C PHE A 15 17.51 1.82 -5.49
N LEU A 16 18.48 2.74 -5.47
CA LEU A 16 18.48 3.90 -6.37
C LEU A 16 18.61 3.48 -7.85
N VAL A 17 19.42 2.46 -8.13
CA VAL A 17 19.58 1.94 -9.49
C VAL A 17 18.29 1.31 -10.00
N PHE A 18 17.61 0.50 -9.18
CA PHE A 18 16.30 -0.07 -9.51
C PHE A 18 15.26 1.02 -9.76
N MET A 19 15.14 1.98 -8.84
CA MET A 19 14.17 3.05 -8.93
C MET A 19 14.38 3.90 -10.18
N SER A 20 15.62 4.33 -10.45
CA SER A 20 15.96 5.16 -11.62
C SER A 20 15.67 4.43 -12.93
N ASN A 21 16.09 3.18 -13.03
CA ASN A 21 15.86 2.36 -14.23
C ASN A 21 14.37 2.10 -14.46
N ALA A 22 13.61 1.79 -13.40
CA ALA A 22 12.17 1.55 -13.50
C ALA A 22 11.41 2.84 -13.87
N LEU A 23 11.76 3.97 -13.25
CA LEU A 23 11.17 5.26 -13.58
C LEU A 23 11.45 5.67 -15.04
N GLN A 24 12.64 5.40 -15.54
CA GLN A 24 12.98 5.64 -16.94
C GLN A 24 12.22 4.69 -17.87
N HIS A 25 12.21 3.39 -17.56
CA HIS A 25 11.59 2.35 -18.40
C HIS A 25 10.08 2.55 -18.59
N TYR A 26 9.38 2.99 -17.54
CA TYR A 26 7.91 3.20 -17.56
C TYR A 26 7.50 4.67 -17.69
N SER A 27 8.41 5.56 -18.09
CA SER A 27 8.17 7.01 -18.14
C SER A 27 6.94 7.37 -18.98
N ASN A 28 6.71 6.67 -20.09
CA ASN A 28 5.64 6.91 -21.06
C ASN A 28 4.43 5.98 -20.87
N ASP A 29 4.40 5.14 -19.83
CA ASP A 29 3.25 4.27 -19.61
C ASP A 29 2.26 4.91 -18.65
N GLU A 30 1.16 5.41 -19.19
CA GLU A 30 0.13 6.13 -18.43
C GLU A 30 -0.59 5.28 -17.39
N ARG A 31 -0.55 3.94 -17.51
CA ARG A 31 -1.15 3.03 -16.53
C ARG A 31 -0.27 2.81 -15.31
N VAL A 32 1.05 3.03 -15.44
CA VAL A 32 1.98 2.88 -14.32
C VAL A 32 2.05 4.21 -13.57
N PHE A 33 1.56 4.21 -12.34
CA PHE A 33 1.48 5.41 -11.50
C PHE A 33 2.64 5.53 -10.51
N GLN A 34 3.21 4.40 -10.11
CA GLN A 34 4.22 4.37 -9.07
C GLN A 34 5.18 3.20 -9.26
N ILE A 35 6.43 3.41 -8.84
CA ILE A 35 7.41 2.36 -8.57
C ILE A 35 7.54 2.25 -7.05
N SER A 36 7.38 1.05 -6.50
CA SER A 36 7.60 0.77 -5.07
C SER A 36 9.01 0.23 -4.85
N GLY A 37 9.68 0.70 -3.82
CA GLY A 37 10.88 0.05 -3.28
C GLY A 37 10.56 -1.03 -2.27
N PHE A 38 9.39 -0.94 -1.64
CA PHE A 38 8.88 -1.94 -0.71
C PHE A 38 8.26 -3.13 -1.42
N SER A 39 8.39 -4.31 -0.84
CA SER A 39 7.64 -5.50 -1.22
C SER A 39 7.29 -6.33 0.01
N TYR A 40 6.18 -7.07 -0.09
CA TYR A 40 5.76 -8.00 0.95
C TYR A 40 6.61 -9.27 0.90
N ASP A 41 7.07 -9.74 2.05
CA ASP A 41 7.81 -11.00 2.12
C ASP A 41 6.85 -12.18 1.91
N ALA A 42 6.99 -12.84 0.76
CA ALA A 42 6.28 -14.06 0.45
C ALA A 42 7.28 -15.08 -0.12
N PRO A 43 7.33 -16.31 0.43
CA PRO A 43 8.34 -17.31 0.06
C PRO A 43 8.50 -17.56 -1.44
N THR A 44 7.41 -17.42 -2.20
CA THR A 44 7.40 -17.61 -3.65
C THR A 44 8.08 -16.47 -4.43
N PHE A 45 8.30 -15.31 -3.80
CA PHE A 45 8.99 -14.18 -4.43
C PHE A 45 10.50 -14.29 -4.29
N SER A 46 10.98 -14.93 -3.24
CA SER A 46 12.40 -15.03 -2.93
C SER A 46 13.22 -15.77 -4.00
N SER A 47 12.59 -16.62 -4.81
CA SER A 47 13.24 -17.33 -5.92
C SER A 47 13.12 -16.61 -7.27
N SER A 48 12.28 -15.58 -7.40
CA SER A 48 12.10 -14.83 -8.65
C SER A 48 12.92 -13.55 -8.63
N ASN A 49 13.57 -13.23 -9.75
CA ASN A 49 14.20 -11.93 -9.96
C ASN A 49 13.34 -10.99 -10.83
N ASN A 50 12.05 -11.29 -11.01
CA ASN A 50 11.14 -10.48 -11.82
C ASN A 50 10.33 -9.53 -10.94
N ALA A 51 10.37 -8.25 -11.25
CA ALA A 51 9.43 -7.28 -10.73
C ALA A 51 8.00 -7.60 -11.23
N PHE A 52 6.98 -7.09 -10.56
CA PHE A 52 5.58 -7.41 -10.90
C PHE A 52 4.65 -6.24 -10.59
N PHE A 53 3.49 -6.20 -11.24
CA PHE A 53 2.51 -5.14 -11.04
C PHE A 53 1.41 -5.54 -10.04
N MET A 54 1.04 -4.57 -9.19
CA MET A 54 -0.07 -4.63 -8.22
C MET A 54 -1.02 -3.45 -8.40
N PRO A 55 -2.31 -3.55 -7.97
CA PRO A 55 -3.29 -2.51 -8.14
C PRO A 55 -3.41 -1.57 -6.91
N PHE A 56 -2.38 -1.43 -6.11
CA PHE A 56 -2.38 -0.57 -4.91
C PHE A 56 -1.01 0.04 -4.67
N THR A 57 -0.97 1.12 -3.91
CA THR A 57 0.23 1.90 -3.60
C THR A 57 0.84 1.50 -2.26
N THR A 58 2.13 1.81 -2.10
CA THR A 58 2.87 1.79 -0.83
C THR A 58 3.66 3.08 -0.70
N THR A 59 4.00 3.49 0.52
CA THR A 59 4.68 4.78 0.77
C THR A 59 6.12 4.62 1.23
N TRP A 60 6.60 3.43 1.49
CA TRP A 60 7.96 3.18 1.92
C TRP A 60 8.93 3.10 0.73
N GLY A 61 9.69 4.18 0.51
CA GLY A 61 10.65 4.29 -0.58
C GLY A 61 10.01 4.06 -1.94
N TRP A 62 9.45 5.08 -2.53
CA TRP A 62 8.70 4.97 -3.76
C TRP A 62 9.06 6.09 -4.75
N GLY A 63 8.66 5.92 -6.00
CA GLY A 63 8.89 6.93 -7.02
C GLY A 63 7.69 7.08 -7.95
N THR A 64 7.59 8.27 -8.56
CA THR A 64 6.51 8.62 -9.48
C THR A 64 6.96 9.69 -10.49
N TRP A 65 6.04 10.08 -11.35
CA TRP A 65 6.22 11.07 -12.40
C TRP A 65 5.26 12.24 -12.22
N SER A 66 5.64 13.42 -12.72
CA SER A 66 4.74 14.56 -12.78
C SER A 66 3.39 14.23 -13.44
N ARG A 67 3.39 13.43 -14.52
CA ARG A 67 2.17 12.98 -15.20
C ARG A 67 1.22 12.19 -14.28
N ALA A 68 1.77 11.29 -13.47
CA ALA A 68 0.98 10.48 -12.54
C ALA A 68 0.54 11.31 -11.31
N TRP A 69 1.43 12.17 -10.80
CA TRP A 69 1.12 13.03 -9.66
C TRP A 69 0.02 14.06 -9.94
N LYS A 70 -0.17 14.48 -11.19
CA LYS A 70 -1.31 15.33 -11.59
C LYS A 70 -2.68 14.70 -11.29
N ALA A 71 -2.75 13.39 -11.12
CA ALA A 71 -3.98 12.70 -10.70
C ALA A 71 -4.22 12.75 -9.20
N TYR A 72 -3.23 13.17 -8.38
CA TYR A 72 -3.39 13.29 -6.94
C TYR A 72 -4.46 14.32 -6.58
N ASP A 73 -5.45 13.87 -5.86
CA ASP A 73 -6.54 14.68 -5.35
C ASP A 73 -6.45 14.75 -3.81
N PRO A 74 -5.94 15.86 -3.25
CA PRO A 74 -5.81 16.02 -1.80
C PRO A 74 -7.15 16.07 -1.08
N LEU A 75 -8.23 16.40 -1.79
CA LEU A 75 -9.58 16.42 -1.24
C LEU A 75 -10.28 15.06 -1.36
N ALA A 76 -9.64 14.10 -2.02
CA ALA A 76 -10.18 12.75 -2.28
C ALA A 76 -11.66 12.78 -2.72
N LYS A 77 -12.00 13.70 -3.66
CA LYS A 77 -13.37 13.90 -4.11
C LYS A 77 -14.05 12.58 -4.42
N ASP A 78 -15.34 12.49 -4.15
CA ASP A 78 -16.19 11.34 -4.39
C ASP A 78 -15.85 10.09 -3.52
N TRP A 79 -15.03 10.23 -2.47
CA TRP A 79 -14.68 9.12 -1.60
C TRP A 79 -15.92 8.46 -0.95
N GLN A 80 -17.00 9.22 -0.74
CA GLN A 80 -18.26 8.75 -0.15
C GLN A 80 -18.93 7.65 -0.97
N VAL A 81 -18.61 7.51 -2.26
CA VAL A 81 -19.11 6.41 -3.11
C VAL A 81 -18.79 5.03 -2.50
N LEU A 82 -17.68 4.92 -1.75
CA LEU A 82 -17.30 3.68 -1.07
C LEU A 82 -18.30 3.26 0.04
N SER A 83 -19.11 4.17 0.55
CA SER A 83 -20.17 3.86 1.53
C SER A 83 -21.40 3.26 0.87
N ASN A 84 -21.63 3.59 -0.41
CA ASN A 84 -22.85 3.21 -1.14
C ASN A 84 -22.62 2.05 -2.11
N ASP A 85 -21.38 1.86 -2.58
CA ASP A 85 -21.01 0.79 -3.50
C ASP A 85 -20.17 -0.27 -2.78
N ILE A 86 -20.84 -1.36 -2.36
CA ILE A 86 -20.20 -2.48 -1.66
C ILE A 86 -19.15 -3.18 -2.53
N ALA A 87 -19.39 -3.30 -3.83
CA ALA A 87 -18.45 -3.98 -4.74
C ALA A 87 -17.18 -3.14 -4.92
N LEU A 88 -17.33 -1.82 -5.12
CA LEU A 88 -16.22 -0.89 -5.22
C LEU A 88 -15.42 -0.85 -3.91
N ARG A 89 -16.11 -0.76 -2.75
CA ARG A 89 -15.49 -0.82 -1.43
C ARG A 89 -14.69 -2.10 -1.24
N LYS A 90 -15.25 -3.25 -1.60
CA LYS A 90 -14.55 -4.54 -1.53
C LYS A 90 -13.30 -4.55 -2.40
N LYS A 91 -13.37 -4.02 -3.64
CA LYS A 91 -12.22 -3.93 -4.55
C LYS A 91 -11.13 -2.99 -3.98
N PHE A 92 -11.50 -1.82 -3.47
CA PHE A 92 -10.59 -0.87 -2.83
C PHE A 92 -9.92 -1.46 -1.60
N ASN A 93 -10.62 -2.28 -0.84
CA ASN A 93 -10.16 -3.01 0.33
C ASN A 93 -9.38 -4.31 -0.01
N LEU A 94 -8.88 -4.46 -1.24
CA LEU A 94 -8.17 -5.66 -1.72
C LEU A 94 -8.97 -6.94 -1.48
N ASP A 95 -10.21 -6.99 -1.94
CA ASP A 95 -11.20 -8.04 -1.67
C ASP A 95 -11.55 -8.19 -0.18
N GLY A 96 -11.44 -7.09 0.57
CA GLY A 96 -11.74 -7.03 1.98
C GLY A 96 -10.58 -7.49 2.88
N VAL A 97 -9.38 -7.63 2.37
CA VAL A 97 -8.18 -8.07 3.12
C VAL A 97 -7.68 -6.98 4.06
N TYR A 98 -7.75 -5.71 3.64
CA TYR A 98 -7.40 -4.55 4.45
C TYR A 98 -8.47 -3.47 4.32
N ASP A 99 -8.82 -2.78 5.41
CA ASP A 99 -9.91 -1.78 5.39
C ASP A 99 -9.40 -0.38 5.04
N TYR A 100 -8.91 -0.24 3.79
CA TYR A 100 -8.48 1.05 3.26
C TYR A 100 -9.63 2.07 3.15
N ALA A 101 -10.86 1.61 2.96
CA ALA A 101 -12.00 2.51 2.86
C ALA A 101 -12.27 3.22 4.19
N SER A 102 -12.22 2.50 5.32
CA SER A 102 -12.31 3.15 6.63
C SER A 102 -11.12 4.04 6.93
N MET A 103 -9.91 3.68 6.48
CA MET A 103 -8.73 4.55 6.61
C MET A 103 -8.90 5.85 5.81
N LEU A 104 -9.48 5.78 4.60
CA LEU A 104 -9.78 6.97 3.81
C LEU A 104 -10.87 7.82 4.48
N GLU A 105 -11.93 7.18 5.00
CA GLU A 105 -12.99 7.85 5.77
C GLU A 105 -12.41 8.59 6.98
N ASP A 106 -11.57 7.93 7.79
CA ASP A 106 -10.90 8.53 8.95
C ASP A 106 -10.02 9.73 8.56
N GLN A 107 -9.31 9.63 7.42
CA GLN A 107 -8.53 10.75 6.89
C GLN A 107 -9.43 11.94 6.50
N MET A 108 -10.57 11.68 5.88
CA MET A 108 -11.46 12.74 5.38
C MET A 108 -12.25 13.45 6.48
N ILE A 109 -12.41 12.80 7.64
CA ILE A 109 -13.01 13.41 8.84
C ILE A 109 -11.95 13.89 9.86
N ASN A 110 -10.69 13.96 9.45
CA ASN A 110 -9.54 14.43 10.25
C ASN A 110 -9.27 13.61 11.53
N ASN A 111 -9.60 12.32 11.53
CA ASN A 111 -9.24 11.41 12.64
C ASN A 111 -7.79 10.94 12.54
N ILE A 112 -7.21 10.94 11.34
CA ILE A 112 -5.83 10.58 11.07
C ILE A 112 -5.22 11.57 10.07
N ASP A 113 -3.89 11.62 10.00
CA ASP A 113 -3.17 12.33 8.93
C ASP A 113 -2.43 11.31 8.06
N SER A 114 -2.97 11.03 6.88
CA SER A 114 -2.42 10.06 5.92
C SER A 114 -2.60 10.54 4.48
N TRP A 115 -1.60 11.25 3.97
CA TRP A 115 -1.59 11.62 2.53
C TRP A 115 -1.55 10.38 1.62
N GLY A 116 -0.95 9.28 2.09
CA GLY A 116 -0.76 8.05 1.31
C GLY A 116 -2.08 7.37 0.94
N ILE A 117 -3.11 7.41 1.82
CA ILE A 117 -4.41 6.83 1.49
C ILE A 117 -5.14 7.65 0.42
N ARG A 118 -4.96 8.98 0.39
CA ARG A 118 -5.49 9.85 -0.66
C ARG A 118 -4.80 9.61 -2.00
N TRP A 119 -3.48 9.33 -1.97
CA TRP A 119 -2.75 8.89 -3.15
C TRP A 119 -3.26 7.54 -3.67
N TYR A 120 -3.44 6.57 -2.79
CA TYR A 120 -4.01 5.28 -3.19
C TYR A 120 -5.41 5.44 -3.81
N TRP A 121 -6.29 6.25 -3.24
CA TRP A 121 -7.59 6.55 -3.81
C TRP A 121 -7.48 7.15 -5.22
N SER A 122 -6.58 8.11 -5.41
CA SER A 122 -6.34 8.75 -6.71
C SER A 122 -5.90 7.75 -7.76
N VAL A 123 -4.95 6.87 -7.44
CA VAL A 123 -4.46 5.80 -8.32
C VAL A 123 -5.55 4.77 -8.60
N PHE A 124 -6.30 4.37 -7.59
CA PHE A 124 -7.41 3.42 -7.71
C PHE A 124 -8.50 3.90 -8.67
N LYS A 125 -8.93 5.16 -8.58
CA LYS A 125 -9.90 5.76 -9.50
C LYS A 125 -9.46 5.72 -10.96
N LYS A 126 -8.16 5.75 -11.21
CA LYS A 126 -7.56 5.68 -12.56
C LYS A 126 -7.28 4.25 -13.02
N ASN A 127 -7.65 3.22 -12.23
CA ASN A 127 -7.22 1.83 -12.45
C ASN A 127 -5.70 1.71 -12.65
N GLY A 128 -4.94 2.56 -11.96
CA GLY A 128 -3.49 2.60 -12.02
C GLY A 128 -2.85 1.37 -11.43
N ILE A 129 -1.67 1.05 -11.92
CA ILE A 129 -0.85 -0.06 -11.43
C ILE A 129 0.48 0.44 -10.89
N VAL A 130 1.04 -0.31 -9.96
CA VAL A 130 2.30 -0.02 -9.28
C VAL A 130 3.27 -1.16 -9.51
N LEU A 131 4.51 -0.85 -9.87
CA LEU A 131 5.59 -1.84 -9.98
C LEU A 131 6.17 -2.13 -8.60
N PHE A 132 6.30 -3.41 -8.28
CA PHE A 132 6.93 -3.90 -7.06
C PHE A 132 8.18 -4.71 -7.39
N PRO A 133 9.26 -4.60 -6.61
CA PRO A 133 10.39 -5.53 -6.69
C PRO A 133 9.97 -6.90 -6.12
N PRO A 134 10.64 -8.00 -6.52
CA PRO A 134 10.34 -9.34 -5.99
C PRO A 134 10.67 -9.49 -4.49
N LYS A 135 11.61 -8.70 -4.00
CA LYS A 135 11.99 -8.58 -2.59
C LYS A 135 12.02 -7.12 -2.21
N SER A 136 11.70 -6.79 -0.97
CA SER A 136 11.77 -5.41 -0.51
C SER A 136 13.19 -4.89 -0.60
N MET A 137 13.34 -3.68 -1.14
CA MET A 137 14.60 -2.95 -1.22
C MET A 137 14.69 -1.87 -0.13
N VAL A 138 13.68 -1.81 0.73
CA VAL A 138 13.62 -0.89 1.87
C VAL A 138 13.15 -1.62 3.12
N ARG A 139 13.64 -1.20 4.29
CA ARG A 139 13.17 -1.60 5.60
C ARG A 139 12.88 -0.35 6.42
N ASN A 140 11.67 -0.27 6.96
CA ASN A 140 11.30 0.77 7.91
C ASN A 140 11.78 0.36 9.31
N ILE A 141 12.58 1.20 9.96
CA ILE A 141 13.09 0.99 11.32
C ILE A 141 12.27 1.76 12.37
N GLY A 142 11.40 2.69 11.97
CA GLY A 142 10.51 3.45 12.84
C GLY A 142 9.31 2.65 13.37
N MET A 143 9.18 1.37 12.96
CA MET A 143 8.11 0.47 13.42
C MET A 143 8.43 -0.24 14.75
N ASP A 144 9.49 0.18 15.45
CA ASP A 144 9.90 -0.34 16.76
C ASP A 144 9.04 0.14 17.94
N GLY A 145 8.04 0.98 17.67
CA GLY A 145 7.13 1.57 18.67
C GLY A 145 7.53 2.98 19.12
N THR A 146 8.65 3.51 18.66
CA THR A 146 9.11 4.87 18.99
C THR A 146 8.56 5.94 18.05
N GLY A 147 8.16 5.55 16.83
CA GLY A 147 7.65 6.44 15.80
C GLY A 147 6.20 6.90 16.05
N ALA A 148 5.81 8.00 15.40
CA ALA A 148 4.46 8.58 15.49
C ALA A 148 3.33 7.60 15.13
N HIS A 149 3.59 6.62 14.30
CA HIS A 149 2.66 5.57 13.86
C HIS A 149 2.93 4.19 14.46
N GLY A 150 3.98 4.04 15.30
CA GLY A 150 4.45 2.76 15.85
C GLY A 150 3.64 2.17 17.00
N ARG A 151 2.56 2.83 17.46
CA ARG A 151 1.74 2.39 18.61
C ARG A 151 0.59 1.43 18.26
N GLY A 152 0.55 0.89 17.05
CA GLY A 152 -0.47 -0.06 16.60
C GLY A 152 -0.01 -1.52 16.71
N ILE A 153 -0.97 -2.46 16.77
CA ILE A 153 -0.78 -3.91 16.79
C ILE A 153 -0.09 -4.46 15.51
N PHE A 154 0.44 -3.59 14.65
CA PHE A 154 0.94 -3.86 13.30
C PHE A 154 2.47 -3.90 13.19
N THR A 155 3.18 -4.22 14.27
CA THR A 155 4.65 -4.21 14.35
C THR A 155 5.36 -5.33 13.55
N ASN A 156 4.64 -6.11 12.74
CA ASN A 156 5.22 -7.25 12.02
C ASN A 156 5.49 -7.00 10.52
N PHE A 157 5.60 -5.75 10.08
CA PHE A 157 6.05 -5.42 8.72
C PHE A 157 7.57 -5.41 8.57
N SER A 158 8.31 -6.15 9.40
CA SER A 158 9.75 -6.31 9.20
C SER A 158 10.00 -7.12 7.93
N SER A 159 10.09 -6.43 6.80
CA SER A 159 10.67 -7.04 5.61
C SER A 159 12.16 -7.25 5.86
N GLN A 160 12.63 -8.48 5.77
CA GLN A 160 14.07 -8.71 5.71
C GLN A 160 14.58 -8.11 4.40
N ILE A 161 15.45 -7.12 4.50
CA ILE A 161 16.14 -6.59 3.33
C ILE A 161 17.27 -7.55 2.98
N GLU A 162 17.33 -8.00 1.74
CA GLU A 162 18.61 -8.47 1.19
C GLU A 162 19.50 -7.24 0.92
N THR A 163 20.32 -6.88 1.89
CA THR A 163 21.31 -5.79 1.75
C THR A 163 22.35 -6.10 0.67
N ASN A 164 22.54 -7.37 0.33
CA ASN A 164 23.64 -7.84 -0.55
C ASN A 164 23.16 -8.40 -1.90
N SER A 165 21.92 -8.17 -2.35
CA SER A 165 21.54 -8.60 -3.70
C SER A 165 22.21 -7.72 -4.74
N SER A 166 23.17 -8.29 -5.46
CA SER A 166 23.85 -7.63 -6.60
C SER A 166 22.98 -7.57 -7.87
N LYS A 167 21.80 -8.20 -7.86
CA LYS A 167 20.94 -8.33 -9.04
C LYS A 167 19.82 -7.32 -9.04
N ILE A 168 19.74 -6.52 -10.10
CA ILE A 168 18.59 -5.64 -10.38
C ILE A 168 17.45 -6.52 -10.90
N PRO A 169 16.22 -6.37 -10.40
CA PRO A 169 15.06 -7.10 -10.89
C PRO A 169 14.78 -6.84 -12.37
N TYR A 170 14.36 -7.87 -13.09
CA TYR A 170 13.89 -7.73 -14.47
C TYR A 170 12.52 -7.06 -14.52
N PHE A 171 12.33 -6.16 -15.47
CA PHE A 171 11.07 -5.45 -15.66
C PHE A 171 10.12 -6.27 -16.56
N PRO A 172 8.85 -6.47 -16.13
CA PRO A 172 7.89 -7.21 -16.93
C PRO A 172 7.49 -6.41 -18.19
N SER A 173 7.53 -7.06 -19.35
CA SER A 173 7.01 -6.48 -20.59
C SER A 173 5.50 -6.35 -20.59
N LYS A 174 4.78 -7.30 -19.98
CA LYS A 174 3.33 -7.25 -19.81
C LYS A 174 2.94 -6.43 -18.58
N LYS A 175 2.26 -5.32 -18.82
CA LYS A 175 1.84 -4.35 -17.81
C LYS A 175 0.45 -4.71 -17.25
N ASN A 176 0.35 -5.89 -16.67
CA ASN A 176 -0.87 -6.39 -16.04
C ASN A 176 -0.59 -6.78 -14.59
N VAL A 177 -1.60 -6.60 -13.74
CA VAL A 177 -1.55 -7.11 -12.36
C VAL A 177 -1.29 -8.61 -12.39
N ASN A 178 -0.23 -9.04 -11.71
CA ASN A 178 0.08 -10.45 -11.58
C ASN A 178 -0.86 -11.09 -10.54
N LYS A 179 -1.90 -11.77 -11.04
CA LYS A 179 -2.96 -12.35 -10.21
C LYS A 179 -2.42 -13.34 -9.17
N LYS A 180 -1.40 -14.14 -9.52
CA LYS A 180 -0.76 -15.09 -8.59
C LYS A 180 -0.09 -14.34 -7.44
N TYR A 181 0.76 -13.37 -7.76
CA TYR A 181 1.46 -12.58 -6.75
C TYR A 181 0.48 -11.73 -5.92
N PHE A 182 -0.51 -11.14 -6.55
CA PHE A 182 -1.54 -10.39 -5.83
C PHE A 182 -2.30 -11.26 -4.83
N SER A 183 -2.64 -12.50 -5.19
CA SER A 183 -3.26 -13.45 -4.26
C SER A 183 -2.35 -13.79 -3.07
N LEU A 184 -1.04 -13.97 -3.31
CA LEU A 184 -0.06 -14.23 -2.25
C LEU A 184 0.10 -13.02 -1.33
N VAL A 185 0.24 -11.82 -1.88
CA VAL A 185 0.33 -10.57 -1.11
C VAL A 185 -0.92 -10.38 -0.25
N LYS A 186 -2.11 -10.63 -0.79
CA LYS A 186 -3.35 -10.59 0.00
C LYS A 186 -3.31 -11.53 1.21
N LYS A 187 -2.80 -12.75 1.05
CA LYS A 187 -2.63 -13.69 2.17
C LYS A 187 -1.66 -13.18 3.22
N VAL A 188 -0.53 -12.58 2.79
CA VAL A 188 0.45 -11.97 3.71
C VAL A 188 -0.17 -10.82 4.49
N ILE A 189 -0.81 -9.86 3.80
CA ILE A 189 -1.49 -8.72 4.42
C ILE A 189 -2.56 -9.21 5.41
N TRP A 190 -3.36 -10.20 5.01
CA TRP A 190 -4.41 -10.76 5.86
C TRP A 190 -3.84 -11.38 7.15
N LYS A 191 -2.73 -12.12 7.03
CA LYS A 191 -2.03 -12.76 8.15
C LYS A 191 -1.43 -11.72 9.11
N GLN A 192 -0.80 -10.68 8.56
CA GLN A 192 -0.21 -9.57 9.32
C GLN A 192 -1.28 -8.73 10.04
N ASN A 193 -2.50 -8.65 9.49
CA ASN A 193 -3.65 -7.98 10.13
C ASN A 193 -4.37 -8.87 11.17
N GLY A 194 -3.73 -9.93 11.65
CA GLY A 194 -4.25 -10.78 12.73
C GLY A 194 -5.32 -11.79 12.32
N GLY A 195 -5.51 -12.01 11.01
CA GLY A 195 -6.42 -13.04 10.51
C GLY A 195 -7.86 -12.93 11.04
N TYR A 196 -8.48 -14.08 11.33
CA TYR A 196 -9.88 -14.14 11.81
C TYR A 196 -10.07 -13.56 13.22
N SER A 197 -9.13 -13.80 14.15
CA SER A 197 -9.30 -13.46 15.56
C SER A 197 -9.38 -11.95 15.81
N GLN A 198 -8.51 -11.18 15.22
CA GLN A 198 -8.54 -9.71 15.37
C GLN A 198 -9.69 -9.05 14.60
N ARG A 199 -10.16 -9.64 13.50
CA ARG A 199 -11.34 -9.15 12.80
C ARG A 199 -12.63 -9.34 13.58
N MET A 200 -12.80 -10.46 14.25
CA MET A 200 -13.92 -10.65 15.16
C MET A 200 -13.90 -9.59 16.28
N LEU A 201 -12.76 -9.38 16.92
CA LEU A 201 -12.61 -8.34 17.95
C LEU A 201 -12.90 -6.93 17.41
N LYS A 202 -12.33 -6.53 16.26
CA LYS A 202 -12.61 -5.23 15.63
C LYS A 202 -14.10 -5.09 15.24
N SER A 203 -14.72 -6.15 14.73
CA SER A 203 -16.17 -6.14 14.40
C SER A 203 -17.01 -5.90 15.65
N PHE A 204 -16.71 -6.57 16.77
CA PHE A 204 -17.37 -6.34 18.05
C PHE A 204 -17.20 -4.89 18.55
N PHE A 205 -15.98 -4.37 18.54
CA PHE A 205 -15.72 -2.99 18.97
C PHE A 205 -16.36 -1.94 18.07
N ASN A 206 -16.38 -2.14 16.75
CA ASN A 206 -17.02 -1.20 15.83
C ASN A 206 -18.55 -1.23 15.95
N THR A 207 -19.14 -2.40 16.18
CA THR A 207 -20.58 -2.54 16.44
C THR A 207 -20.95 -1.83 17.74
N SER A 208 -20.17 -2.02 18.81
CA SER A 208 -20.37 -1.34 20.10
C SER A 208 -20.25 0.18 19.98
N LYS A 209 -19.26 0.70 19.25
CA LYS A 209 -19.12 2.14 18.98
C LYS A 209 -20.30 2.71 18.18
N ARG A 210 -20.81 1.96 17.19
CA ARG A 210 -22.00 2.35 16.42
C ARG A 210 -23.24 2.44 17.31
N ILE A 211 -23.45 1.46 18.17
CA ILE A 211 -24.58 1.44 19.12
C ILE A 211 -24.49 2.63 20.09
N ILE A 212 -23.32 2.89 20.67
CA ILE A 212 -23.09 4.04 21.56
C ILE A 212 -23.35 5.37 20.84
N LYS A 213 -22.94 5.49 19.56
CA LYS A 213 -23.18 6.70 18.75
C LYS A 213 -24.64 6.91 18.40
N LEU A 214 -25.42 5.85 18.22
CA LEU A 214 -26.86 5.90 18.01
C LEU A 214 -27.59 6.30 19.28
N LEU A 215 -27.19 5.76 20.44
CA LEU A 215 -27.77 6.11 21.74
C LEU A 215 -27.50 7.57 22.15
N LYS A 216 -26.34 8.14 21.73
CA LYS A 216 -26.01 9.56 21.98
C LYS A 216 -26.69 10.55 21.03
N LYS A 217 -27.27 10.11 19.92
CA LYS A 217 -28.02 10.95 18.97
C LYS A 217 -29.51 10.95 19.24
N GLY A 218 -30.00 10.11 20.17
CA GLY A 218 -31.41 10.00 20.53
C GLY A 218 -31.78 10.72 21.83
N ASN A 219 -30.81 11.42 22.45
CA ASN A 219 -31.00 12.40 23.52
C ASN A 219 -30.58 13.78 23.01
#